data_3210f6ef0bad8443d751aee716146a58
#
_entry.id   3210f6ef0bad8443d751aee716146a58
#
_cell.length_a   1.000
_cell.length_b   1.000
_cell.length_c   1.000
_cell.angle_alpha   90.00
_cell.angle_beta   90.00
_cell.angle_gamma   90.00
#
_symmetry.space_group_name_H-M   'P 1'
#
loop_
_entity.id
_entity.type
_entity.pdbx_description
1 polymer ?
#
loop_
_entity_poly.entity_id
_entity_poly.type
_entity_poly.pdbx_seq_one_letter_code
_entity_poly.pdbx_strand_id
1 'polypeptide(L)'
;MPLRWQEVAVPLLIIGCLLILKHVPFAAGLPLARAAGVVAFGYAAFLALRLLQGEDAIQRDGWSELRPSMVEYFACYGAAALAIVLMSAVIFIGGSKHVPATQLIATFLAATLLGAGALGIGLGGLFTRVRWNNSKLEHRTALGRQTSIAWSDVRAVRPNWRGITIATHTAQQVTFSQFHSGAAQLAIHATKRARRNAETATKAFAAP
;
A
#
# COMPACT_ATOMS: atom_id res chain seq x y z
N MET A 1 -1.56 15.14 0.35
CA MET A 1 -2.73 14.55 1.07
C MET A 1 -2.51 14.66 2.57
N PRO A 2 -3.56 14.97 3.39
CA PRO A 2 -3.41 15.00 4.84
C PRO A 2 -3.07 13.60 5.36
N LEU A 3 -2.15 13.53 6.33
CA LEU A 3 -1.81 12.30 7.02
C LEU A 3 -3.07 11.75 7.71
N ARG A 4 -3.42 10.51 7.43
CA ARG A 4 -4.50 9.85 8.18
C ARG A 4 -3.97 9.53 9.58
N TRP A 5 -4.78 9.74 10.60
CA TRP A 5 -4.40 9.49 11.98
C TRP A 5 -3.93 8.04 12.20
N GLN A 6 -4.51 7.08 11.46
CA GLN A 6 -4.12 5.67 11.48
C GLN A 6 -2.67 5.43 11.02
N GLU A 7 -2.18 6.23 10.09
CA GLU A 7 -0.79 6.12 9.58
C GLU A 7 0.24 6.57 10.63
N VAL A 8 -0.18 7.34 11.60
CA VAL A 8 0.67 7.77 12.74
C VAL A 8 0.46 6.83 13.93
N ALA A 9 -0.78 6.51 14.26
CA ALA A 9 -1.11 5.74 15.45
C ALA A 9 -0.62 4.29 15.36
N VAL A 10 -0.76 3.62 14.19
CA VAL A 10 -0.37 2.21 14.05
C VAL A 10 1.12 1.99 14.27
N PRO A 11 2.06 2.72 13.64
CA PRO A 11 3.48 2.57 13.92
C PRO A 11 3.85 2.89 15.38
N LEU A 12 3.26 3.93 15.97
CA LEU A 12 3.50 4.28 17.36
C LEU A 12 3.02 3.21 18.33
N LEU A 13 1.84 2.61 18.06
CA LEU A 13 1.34 1.48 18.83
C LEU A 13 2.26 0.26 18.73
N ILE A 14 2.74 -0.07 17.52
CA ILE A 14 3.68 -1.19 17.33
C ILE A 14 4.96 -0.93 18.12
N ILE A 15 5.56 0.26 18.02
CA ILE A 15 6.77 0.62 18.77
C ILE A 15 6.50 0.52 20.28
N GLY A 16 5.39 1.09 20.77
CA GLY A 16 5.00 1.04 22.16
C GLY A 16 4.80 -0.40 22.67
N CYS A 17 4.09 -1.24 21.90
CA CYS A 17 3.90 -2.66 22.23
C CYS A 17 5.24 -3.40 22.30
N LEU A 18 6.18 -3.18 21.37
CA LEU A 18 7.50 -3.82 21.40
C LEU A 18 8.31 -3.38 22.63
N LEU A 19 8.24 -2.11 23.01
CA LEU A 19 8.93 -1.60 24.18
C LEU A 19 8.32 -2.12 25.50
N ILE A 20 6.99 -2.26 25.58
CA ILE A 20 6.31 -2.84 26.74
C ILE A 20 6.61 -4.33 26.83
N LEU A 21 6.55 -5.05 25.71
CA LEU A 21 6.77 -6.49 25.65
C LEU A 21 8.18 -6.88 26.10
N LYS A 22 9.17 -6.00 25.92
CA LYS A 22 10.54 -6.18 26.42
C LYS A 22 10.58 -6.45 27.95
N HIS A 23 9.63 -5.91 28.71
CA HIS A 23 9.59 -6.06 30.17
C HIS A 23 8.84 -7.34 30.63
N VAL A 24 8.27 -8.10 29.69
CA VAL A 24 7.57 -9.35 29.99
C VAL A 24 8.58 -10.52 30.07
N PRO A 25 8.60 -11.34 31.13
CA PRO A 25 9.63 -12.36 31.35
C PRO A 25 9.81 -13.35 30.19
N PHE A 26 8.73 -13.79 29.56
CA PHE A 26 8.81 -14.75 28.43
C PHE A 26 9.46 -14.14 27.16
N ALA A 27 9.44 -12.83 27.01
CA ALA A 27 9.97 -12.12 25.85
C ALA A 27 11.36 -11.49 26.12
N ALA A 28 11.90 -11.64 27.34
CA ALA A 28 13.17 -11.01 27.74
C ALA A 28 14.38 -11.46 26.88
N GLY A 29 14.32 -12.67 26.28
CA GLY A 29 15.35 -13.17 25.35
C GLY A 29 15.26 -12.63 23.93
N LEU A 30 14.22 -11.87 23.58
CA LEU A 30 14.03 -11.34 22.23
C LEU A 30 14.64 -9.95 22.09
N PRO A 31 15.23 -9.60 20.92
CA PRO A 31 15.84 -8.29 20.67
C PRO A 31 14.79 -7.20 20.36
N LEU A 32 13.75 -7.08 21.22
CA LEU A 32 12.57 -6.23 20.98
C LEU A 32 12.92 -4.74 20.90
N ALA A 33 13.93 -4.28 21.65
CA ALA A 33 14.39 -2.90 21.56
C ALA A 33 15.01 -2.59 20.18
N ARG A 34 15.75 -3.55 19.59
CA ARG A 34 16.31 -3.42 18.23
C ARG A 34 15.18 -3.43 17.20
N ALA A 35 14.19 -4.31 17.37
CA ALA A 35 13.01 -4.36 16.51
C ALA A 35 12.23 -3.02 16.54
N ALA A 36 12.01 -2.44 17.72
CA ALA A 36 11.39 -1.13 17.86
C ALA A 36 12.20 -0.03 17.15
N GLY A 37 13.53 -0.05 17.25
CA GLY A 37 14.41 0.87 16.53
C GLY A 37 14.29 0.75 14.99
N VAL A 38 14.24 -0.47 14.46
CA VAL A 38 14.04 -0.72 13.02
C VAL A 38 12.68 -0.19 12.55
N VAL A 39 11.62 -0.43 13.30
CA VAL A 39 10.27 0.09 12.99
C VAL A 39 10.26 1.62 13.02
N ALA A 40 10.88 2.24 14.03
CA ALA A 40 10.97 3.69 14.14
C ALA A 40 11.74 4.31 12.98
N PHE A 41 12.88 3.73 12.60
CA PHE A 41 13.67 4.17 11.45
C PHE A 41 12.90 4.01 10.13
N GLY A 42 12.29 2.85 9.91
CA GLY A 42 11.47 2.60 8.73
C GLY A 42 10.30 3.58 8.60
N TYR A 43 9.67 3.92 9.73
CA TYR A 43 8.60 4.91 9.76
C TYR A 43 9.11 6.33 9.47
N ALA A 44 10.25 6.74 10.05
CA ALA A 44 10.86 8.03 9.75
C ALA A 44 11.25 8.16 8.26
N ALA A 45 11.83 7.10 7.68
CA ALA A 45 12.15 7.06 6.25
C ALA A 45 10.88 7.12 5.38
N PHE A 46 9.81 6.41 5.76
CA PHE A 46 8.50 6.50 5.10
C PHE A 46 7.97 7.94 5.09
N LEU A 47 8.00 8.63 6.22
CA LEU A 47 7.55 10.03 6.30
C LEU A 47 8.41 10.96 5.44
N ALA A 48 9.74 10.81 5.49
CA ALA A 48 10.66 11.61 4.69
C ALA A 48 10.42 11.42 3.18
N LEU A 49 10.30 10.18 2.71
CA LEU A 49 10.02 9.88 1.31
C LEU A 49 8.66 10.41 0.86
N ARG A 50 7.66 10.36 1.75
CA ARG A 50 6.33 10.90 1.46
C ARG A 50 6.34 12.42 1.27
N LEU A 51 7.16 13.14 2.04
CA LEU A 51 7.33 14.60 1.90
C LEU A 51 8.04 14.98 0.59
N LEU A 52 8.91 14.12 0.08
CA LEU A 52 9.65 14.33 -1.16
C LEU A 52 8.86 13.91 -2.41
N GLN A 53 7.71 13.29 -2.25
CA GLN A 53 6.93 12.75 -3.36
C GLN A 53 6.19 13.83 -4.13
N GLY A 54 6.39 13.89 -5.45
CA GLY A 54 5.58 14.67 -6.38
C GLY A 54 4.14 14.13 -6.49
N GLU A 55 3.14 15.02 -6.54
CA GLU A 55 1.72 14.65 -6.54
C GLU A 55 1.14 14.37 -7.93
N ASP A 56 1.87 14.66 -9.00
CA ASP A 56 1.32 14.71 -10.35
C ASP A 56 1.40 13.38 -11.10
N ALA A 57 0.31 13.09 -11.84
CA ALA A 57 0.28 11.99 -12.81
C ALA A 57 1.14 12.34 -14.03
N ILE A 58 1.73 11.32 -14.65
CA ILE A 58 2.47 11.52 -15.88
C ILE A 58 1.50 11.51 -17.04
N GLN A 59 1.59 12.55 -17.85
CA GLN A 59 0.86 12.63 -19.12
C GLN A 59 1.73 12.11 -20.24
N ARG A 60 1.23 11.12 -20.97
CA ARG A 60 1.87 10.59 -22.16
C ARG A 60 0.81 10.23 -23.20
N ASP A 61 0.96 10.75 -24.42
CA ASP A 61 0.10 10.44 -25.57
C ASP A 61 -1.41 10.61 -25.28
N GLY A 62 -1.79 11.65 -24.52
CA GLY A 62 -3.18 11.92 -24.16
C GLY A 62 -3.73 11.04 -23.03
N TRP A 63 -2.87 10.19 -22.42
CA TRP A 63 -3.18 9.40 -21.25
C TRP A 63 -2.46 9.96 -20.02
N SER A 64 -3.18 9.97 -18.90
CA SER A 64 -2.59 10.15 -17.57
C SER A 64 -2.34 8.79 -16.95
N GLU A 65 -1.16 8.56 -16.39
CA GLU A 65 -0.77 7.28 -15.80
C GLU A 65 -0.37 7.47 -14.35
N LEU A 66 -0.87 6.55 -13.48
CA LEU A 66 -0.38 6.44 -12.10
C LEU A 66 1.00 5.80 -12.10
N ARG A 67 1.89 6.33 -11.27
CA ARG A 67 3.17 5.70 -11.01
C ARG A 67 3.30 5.27 -9.55
N PRO A 68 3.92 4.12 -9.30
CA PRO A 68 4.31 3.74 -7.95
C PRO A 68 5.19 4.83 -7.35
N SER A 69 4.97 5.13 -6.09
CA SER A 69 5.74 6.13 -5.37
C SER A 69 7.08 5.59 -4.89
N MET A 70 8.02 6.48 -4.57
CA MET A 70 9.25 6.10 -3.90
C MET A 70 8.99 5.40 -2.57
N VAL A 71 7.90 5.75 -1.88
CA VAL A 71 7.47 5.10 -0.64
C VAL A 71 7.16 3.63 -0.85
N GLU A 72 6.44 3.30 -1.93
CA GLU A 72 6.08 1.91 -2.25
C GLU A 72 7.31 1.09 -2.67
N TYR A 73 8.22 1.69 -3.44
CA TYR A 73 9.50 1.07 -3.75
C TYR A 73 10.33 0.79 -2.48
N PHE A 74 10.48 1.79 -1.62
CA PHE A 74 11.21 1.65 -0.37
C PHE A 74 10.57 0.58 0.53
N ALA A 75 9.24 0.59 0.70
CA ALA A 75 8.55 -0.38 1.53
C ALA A 75 8.68 -1.82 0.97
N CYS A 76 8.51 -1.99 -0.35
CA CYS A 76 8.60 -3.30 -0.98
C CYS A 76 10.04 -3.85 -0.94
N TYR A 77 11.00 -3.12 -1.47
CA TYR A 77 12.38 -3.59 -1.55
C TYR A 77 13.08 -3.62 -0.20
N GLY A 78 12.78 -2.66 0.69
CA GLY A 78 13.30 -2.66 2.06
C GLY A 78 12.79 -3.85 2.87
N ALA A 79 11.49 -4.14 2.80
CA ALA A 79 10.92 -5.32 3.46
C ALA A 79 11.47 -6.63 2.86
N ALA A 80 11.61 -6.71 1.53
CA ALA A 80 12.19 -7.89 0.87
C ALA A 80 13.65 -8.10 1.28
N ALA A 81 14.47 -7.06 1.25
CA ALA A 81 15.87 -7.14 1.66
C ALA A 81 16.01 -7.57 3.13
N LEU A 82 15.22 -6.98 4.02
CA LEU A 82 15.21 -7.36 5.43
C LEU A 82 14.75 -8.80 5.64
N ALA A 83 13.72 -9.25 4.90
CA ALA A 83 13.26 -10.64 4.94
C ALA A 83 14.38 -11.61 4.52
N ILE A 84 15.13 -11.29 3.45
CA ILE A 84 16.26 -12.10 2.98
C ILE A 84 17.37 -12.16 4.04
N VAL A 85 17.73 -11.02 4.63
CA VAL A 85 18.76 -10.96 5.68
C VAL A 85 18.36 -11.81 6.89
N LEU A 86 17.11 -11.65 7.38
CA LEU A 86 16.61 -12.43 8.51
C LEU A 86 16.53 -13.91 8.19
N MET A 87 16.08 -14.30 6.99
CA MET A 87 16.04 -15.69 6.58
C MET A 87 17.46 -16.29 6.46
N SER A 88 18.40 -15.54 5.92
CA SER A 88 19.81 -15.93 5.87
C SER A 88 20.38 -16.15 7.28
N ALA A 89 20.05 -15.25 8.23
CA ALA A 89 20.44 -15.40 9.62
C ALA A 89 19.88 -16.70 10.25
N VAL A 90 18.62 -17.05 9.97
CA VAL A 90 18.02 -18.32 10.42
C VAL A 90 18.77 -19.52 9.86
N ILE A 91 19.11 -19.51 8.56
CA ILE A 91 19.78 -20.62 7.88
C ILE A 91 21.23 -20.79 8.36
N PHE A 92 22.01 -19.71 8.40
CA PHE A 92 23.45 -19.80 8.67
C PHE A 92 23.79 -19.81 10.17
N ILE A 93 22.99 -19.16 11.02
CA ILE A 93 23.26 -19.07 12.47
C ILE A 93 22.41 -20.09 13.23
N GLY A 94 21.26 -20.50 12.69
CA GLY A 94 20.33 -21.43 13.36
C GLY A 94 20.89 -22.80 13.67
N GLY A 95 21.92 -23.24 12.95
CA GLY A 95 22.65 -24.50 13.24
C GLY A 95 23.60 -24.42 14.44
N SER A 96 23.86 -23.22 14.99
CA SER A 96 24.74 -23.07 16.14
C SER A 96 24.01 -23.45 17.43
N LYS A 97 24.66 -24.26 18.28
CA LYS A 97 24.10 -24.77 19.55
C LYS A 97 23.79 -23.70 20.59
N HIS A 98 24.12 -22.43 20.33
CA HIS A 98 23.97 -21.32 21.28
C HIS A 98 22.75 -20.45 21.05
N VAL A 99 21.96 -20.67 19.99
CA VAL A 99 20.78 -19.85 19.71
C VAL A 99 19.52 -20.52 20.25
N PRO A 100 18.73 -19.83 21.10
CA PRO A 100 17.47 -20.37 21.60
C PRO A 100 16.47 -20.63 20.47
N ALA A 101 15.77 -21.75 20.49
CA ALA A 101 14.77 -22.11 19.50
C ALA A 101 13.68 -21.04 19.33
N THR A 102 13.27 -20.40 20.43
CA THR A 102 12.30 -19.30 20.44
C THR A 102 12.75 -18.11 19.59
N GLN A 103 14.04 -17.77 19.64
CA GLN A 103 14.59 -16.68 18.83
C GLN A 103 14.61 -17.03 17.35
N LEU A 104 14.95 -18.27 17.00
CA LEU A 104 14.93 -18.75 15.60
C LEU A 104 13.51 -18.72 15.05
N ILE A 105 12.55 -19.24 15.80
CA ILE A 105 11.14 -19.24 15.37
C ILE A 105 10.63 -17.80 15.19
N ALA A 106 10.90 -16.90 16.14
CA ALA A 106 10.49 -15.51 16.04
C ALA A 106 11.11 -14.82 14.82
N THR A 107 12.41 -15.07 14.54
CA THR A 107 13.10 -14.51 13.38
C THR A 107 12.54 -15.05 12.06
N PHE A 108 12.27 -16.35 12.00
CA PHE A 108 11.65 -17.00 10.85
C PHE A 108 10.25 -16.42 10.56
N LEU A 109 9.42 -16.28 11.59
CA LEU A 109 8.09 -15.68 11.44
C LEU A 109 8.18 -14.22 10.98
N ALA A 110 9.09 -13.42 11.55
CA ALA A 110 9.32 -12.03 11.12
C ALA A 110 9.76 -11.96 9.65
N ALA A 111 10.70 -12.80 9.22
CA ALA A 111 11.16 -12.88 7.84
C ALA A 111 10.00 -13.24 6.88
N THR A 112 9.19 -14.23 7.25
CA THR A 112 8.04 -14.67 6.47
C THR A 112 6.99 -13.57 6.32
N LEU A 113 6.65 -12.88 7.41
CA LEU A 113 5.69 -11.76 7.39
C LEU A 113 6.19 -10.59 6.54
N LEU A 114 7.47 -10.23 6.67
CA LEU A 114 8.08 -9.18 5.85
C LEU A 114 8.09 -9.56 4.37
N GLY A 115 8.44 -10.79 4.04
CA GLY A 115 8.41 -11.31 2.68
C GLY A 115 7.00 -11.30 2.08
N ALA A 116 6.01 -11.76 2.83
CA ALA A 116 4.60 -11.72 2.42
C ALA A 116 4.11 -10.27 2.23
N GLY A 117 4.50 -9.36 3.12
CA GLY A 117 4.20 -7.93 3.00
C GLY A 117 4.82 -7.31 1.74
N ALA A 118 6.10 -7.61 1.46
CA ALA A 118 6.79 -7.15 0.26
C ALA A 118 6.09 -7.66 -1.02
N LEU A 119 5.72 -8.94 -1.07
CA LEU A 119 4.95 -9.51 -2.18
C LEU A 119 3.60 -8.84 -2.35
N GLY A 120 2.88 -8.59 -1.24
CA GLY A 120 1.59 -7.89 -1.26
C GLY A 120 1.70 -6.47 -1.83
N ILE A 121 2.72 -5.70 -1.43
CA ILE A 121 2.99 -4.35 -1.97
C ILE A 121 3.39 -4.45 -3.45
N GLY A 122 4.27 -5.39 -3.81
CA GLY A 122 4.71 -5.60 -5.19
C GLY A 122 3.53 -5.92 -6.12
N LEU A 123 2.74 -6.93 -5.79
CA LEU A 123 1.61 -7.37 -6.62
C LEU A 123 0.45 -6.37 -6.63
N GLY A 124 0.19 -5.69 -5.51
CA GLY A 124 -0.93 -4.74 -5.38
C GLY A 124 -0.61 -3.32 -5.83
N GLY A 125 0.65 -2.92 -5.80
CA GLY A 125 1.11 -1.55 -6.10
C GLY A 125 2.07 -1.49 -7.29
N LEU A 126 3.30 -2.00 -7.12
CA LEU A 126 4.39 -1.75 -8.08
C LEU A 126 4.16 -2.33 -9.47
N PHE A 127 3.55 -3.51 -9.56
CA PHE A 127 3.34 -4.21 -10.84
C PHE A 127 1.95 -3.98 -11.44
N THR A 128 1.14 -3.12 -10.83
CA THR A 128 -0.14 -2.70 -11.39
C THR A 128 0.03 -1.42 -12.20
N ARG A 129 -0.71 -1.30 -13.29
CA ARG A 129 -0.75 -0.08 -14.10
C ARG A 129 -2.17 0.44 -14.17
N VAL A 130 -2.34 1.71 -13.87
CA VAL A 130 -3.61 2.41 -14.00
C VAL A 130 -3.38 3.62 -14.88
N ARG A 131 -4.11 3.72 -15.97
CA ARG A 131 -4.07 4.85 -16.88
C ARG A 131 -5.48 5.30 -17.24
N TRP A 132 -5.65 6.58 -17.47
CA TRP A 132 -6.95 7.13 -17.85
C TRP A 132 -6.81 8.25 -18.85
N ASN A 133 -7.88 8.45 -19.60
CA ASN A 133 -8.06 9.57 -20.50
C ASN A 133 -9.46 10.19 -20.28
N ASN A 134 -9.92 11.04 -21.17
CA ASN A 134 -11.23 11.69 -21.07
C ASN A 134 -12.41 10.71 -21.24
N SER A 135 -12.23 9.54 -21.85
CA SER A 135 -13.31 8.59 -22.18
C SER A 135 -13.35 7.38 -21.24
N LYS A 136 -12.21 6.85 -20.81
CA LYS A 136 -12.12 5.61 -20.05
C LYS A 136 -10.95 5.55 -19.08
N LEU A 137 -11.07 4.63 -18.12
CA LEU A 137 -10.03 4.19 -17.19
C LEU A 137 -9.61 2.77 -17.56
N GLU A 138 -8.32 2.52 -17.66
CA GLU A 138 -7.75 1.19 -17.87
C GLU A 138 -6.89 0.79 -16.67
N HIS A 139 -7.11 -0.41 -16.19
CA HIS A 139 -6.37 -1.00 -15.09
C HIS A 139 -5.82 -2.36 -15.52
N ARG A 140 -4.50 -2.53 -15.38
CA ARG A 140 -3.82 -3.81 -15.60
C ARG A 140 -3.21 -4.28 -14.30
N THR A 141 -3.61 -5.46 -13.85
CA THR A 141 -3.03 -6.10 -12.66
C THR A 141 -1.65 -6.70 -12.94
N ALA A 142 -0.88 -6.99 -11.90
CA ALA A 142 0.40 -7.70 -12.00
C ALA A 142 0.30 -9.05 -12.73
N LEU A 143 -0.84 -9.73 -12.59
CA LEU A 143 -1.12 -11.03 -13.25
C LEU A 143 -1.61 -10.88 -14.70
N GLY A 144 -1.55 -9.68 -15.27
CA GLY A 144 -1.92 -9.43 -16.67
C GLY A 144 -3.41 -9.22 -16.93
N ARG A 145 -4.29 -9.35 -15.93
CA ARG A 145 -5.71 -9.09 -16.09
C ARG A 145 -5.93 -7.61 -16.38
N GLN A 146 -6.64 -7.34 -17.47
CA GLN A 146 -6.96 -5.97 -17.88
C GLN A 146 -8.45 -5.69 -17.66
N THR A 147 -8.76 -4.54 -17.07
CA THR A 147 -10.12 -4.04 -16.85
C THR A 147 -10.20 -2.64 -17.44
N SER A 148 -11.22 -2.40 -18.28
CA SER A 148 -11.50 -1.09 -18.85
C SER A 148 -12.87 -0.60 -18.38
N ILE A 149 -12.94 0.61 -17.87
CA ILE A 149 -14.14 1.24 -17.32
C ILE A 149 -14.40 2.53 -18.07
N ALA A 150 -15.58 2.66 -18.67
CA ALA A 150 -16.04 3.93 -19.23
C ALA A 150 -16.41 4.91 -18.10
N TRP A 151 -16.12 6.20 -18.25
CA TRP A 151 -16.48 7.19 -17.23
C TRP A 151 -17.99 7.34 -17.02
N SER A 152 -18.81 7.02 -18.03
CA SER A 152 -20.28 6.97 -17.92
C SER A 152 -20.77 5.92 -16.95
N ASP A 153 -19.98 4.86 -16.73
CA ASP A 153 -20.36 3.73 -15.87
C ASP A 153 -19.91 3.92 -14.40
N VAL A 154 -19.12 4.93 -14.11
CA VAL A 154 -18.62 5.19 -12.76
C VAL A 154 -19.76 5.67 -11.85
N ARG A 155 -20.00 4.90 -10.78
CA ARG A 155 -21.03 5.15 -9.78
C ARG A 155 -20.50 5.89 -8.54
N ALA A 156 -19.37 5.41 -7.99
CA ALA A 156 -18.84 5.95 -6.75
C ALA A 156 -17.33 5.77 -6.64
N VAL A 157 -16.71 6.66 -5.86
CA VAL A 157 -15.32 6.57 -5.44
C VAL A 157 -15.30 6.44 -3.93
N ARG A 158 -14.65 5.40 -3.39
CA ARG A 158 -14.64 5.11 -1.96
C ARG A 158 -13.22 4.87 -1.47
N PRO A 159 -12.84 5.44 -0.33
CA PRO A 159 -11.60 5.04 0.33
C PRO A 159 -11.75 3.62 0.86
N ASN A 160 -10.69 2.82 0.70
CA ASN A 160 -10.57 1.47 1.22
C ASN A 160 -9.25 1.35 1.98
N TRP A 161 -9.09 0.31 2.79
CA TRP A 161 -7.83 0.02 3.48
C TRP A 161 -6.65 -0.23 2.51
N ARG A 162 -6.93 -0.71 1.30
CA ARG A 162 -5.95 -0.90 0.22
C ARG A 162 -5.66 0.37 -0.59
N GLY A 163 -6.41 1.46 -0.38
CA GLY A 163 -6.28 2.69 -1.14
C GLY A 163 -7.60 3.30 -1.54
N ILE A 164 -7.79 3.57 -2.83
CA ILE A 164 -9.00 4.21 -3.37
C ILE A 164 -9.64 3.23 -4.37
N THR A 165 -10.94 2.99 -4.21
CA THR A 165 -11.72 2.11 -5.09
C THR A 165 -12.70 2.93 -5.92
N ILE A 166 -12.65 2.76 -7.24
CA ILE A 166 -13.65 3.25 -8.18
C ILE A 166 -14.62 2.09 -8.47
N ALA A 167 -15.89 2.29 -8.16
CA ALA A 167 -16.96 1.31 -8.37
C ALA A 167 -17.85 1.74 -9.53
N THR A 168 -18.30 0.79 -10.35
CA THR A 168 -19.19 1.01 -11.49
C THR A 168 -20.60 0.50 -11.21
N HIS A 169 -21.54 0.85 -12.08
CA HIS A 169 -22.90 0.30 -12.08
C HIS A 169 -22.92 -1.19 -12.46
N THR A 170 -21.96 -1.65 -13.26
CA THR A 170 -21.79 -3.04 -13.72
C THR A 170 -21.07 -3.93 -12.70
N ALA A 171 -20.96 -3.51 -11.45
CA ALA A 171 -20.26 -4.19 -10.37
C ALA A 171 -18.73 -4.39 -10.58
N GLN A 172 -18.15 -3.80 -11.62
CA GLN A 172 -16.69 -3.76 -11.77
C GLN A 172 -16.09 -2.80 -10.77
N GLN A 173 -14.90 -3.14 -10.29
CA GLN A 173 -14.17 -2.30 -9.34
C GLN A 173 -12.70 -2.24 -9.72
N VAL A 174 -12.14 -1.04 -9.62
CA VAL A 174 -10.70 -0.81 -9.74
C VAL A 174 -10.22 -0.17 -8.44
N THR A 175 -9.27 -0.83 -7.80
CA THR A 175 -8.63 -0.32 -6.58
C THR A 175 -7.17 0.01 -6.89
N PHE A 176 -6.73 1.18 -6.48
CA PHE A 176 -5.35 1.64 -6.63
C PHE A 176 -4.83 2.24 -5.34
N SER A 177 -3.52 2.20 -5.15
CA SER A 177 -2.88 2.72 -3.95
C SER A 177 -3.04 4.24 -3.87
N GLN A 178 -3.33 4.72 -2.66
CA GLN A 178 -3.35 6.16 -2.37
C GLN A 178 -1.96 6.81 -2.42
N PHE A 179 -0.89 5.98 -2.39
CA PHE A 179 0.49 6.44 -2.43
C PHE A 179 1.00 6.64 -3.85
N HIS A 180 0.31 6.14 -4.88
CA HIS A 180 0.69 6.38 -6.27
C HIS A 180 0.73 7.88 -6.58
N SER A 181 1.75 8.31 -7.31
CA SER A 181 1.76 9.66 -7.91
C SER A 181 0.59 9.79 -8.87
N GLY A 182 -0.18 10.87 -8.76
CA GLY A 182 -1.41 11.09 -9.53
C GLY A 182 -2.67 10.48 -8.92
N ALA A 183 -2.59 9.74 -7.80
CA ALA A 183 -3.77 9.12 -7.16
C ALA A 183 -4.82 10.16 -6.77
N ALA A 184 -4.40 11.34 -6.25
CA ALA A 184 -5.30 12.42 -5.91
C ALA A 184 -6.02 12.98 -7.15
N GLN A 185 -5.30 13.17 -8.25
CA GLN A 185 -5.86 13.67 -9.50
C GLN A 185 -6.89 12.69 -10.07
N LEU A 186 -6.57 11.40 -10.09
CA LEU A 186 -7.50 10.36 -10.53
C LEU A 186 -8.75 10.30 -9.65
N ALA A 187 -8.59 10.36 -8.32
CA ALA A 187 -9.71 10.34 -7.38
C ALA A 187 -10.65 11.55 -7.57
N ILE A 188 -10.10 12.75 -7.74
CA ILE A 188 -10.87 13.98 -8.02
C ILE A 188 -11.60 13.84 -9.38
N HIS A 189 -10.90 13.40 -10.42
CA HIS A 189 -11.48 13.20 -11.74
C HIS A 189 -12.64 12.19 -11.69
N ALA A 190 -12.43 11.03 -11.08
CA ALA A 190 -13.44 9.99 -10.96
C ALA A 190 -14.65 10.45 -10.11
N THR A 191 -14.42 11.17 -9.02
CA THR A 191 -15.50 11.73 -8.19
C THR A 191 -16.35 12.74 -8.95
N LYS A 192 -15.71 13.61 -9.74
CA LYS A 192 -16.41 14.57 -10.60
C LYS A 192 -17.27 13.88 -11.65
N ARG A 193 -16.78 12.76 -12.24
CA ARG A 193 -17.54 11.95 -13.19
C ARG A 193 -18.71 11.23 -12.52
N ALA A 194 -18.50 10.59 -11.36
CA ALA A 194 -19.57 9.94 -10.60
C ALA A 194 -20.70 10.91 -10.25
N ARG A 195 -20.37 12.13 -9.80
CA ARG A 195 -21.36 13.18 -9.51
C ARG A 195 -22.17 13.56 -10.75
N ARG A 196 -21.50 13.81 -11.88
CA ARG A 196 -22.19 14.13 -13.14
C ARG A 196 -23.12 13.02 -13.60
N ASN A 197 -22.69 11.76 -13.49
CA ASN A 197 -23.52 10.61 -13.84
C ASN A 197 -24.78 10.52 -12.97
N ALA A 198 -24.65 10.77 -11.65
CA ALA A 198 -25.77 10.81 -10.73
C ALA A 198 -26.76 11.94 -11.07
N GLU A 199 -26.26 13.14 -11.36
CA GLU A 199 -27.09 14.29 -11.77
C GLU A 199 -27.85 14.02 -13.08
N THR A 200 -27.19 13.37 -14.06
CA THR A 200 -27.81 12.99 -15.33
C THR A 200 -28.92 11.94 -15.12
N ALA A 201 -28.65 10.93 -14.29
CA ALA A 201 -29.66 9.93 -13.94
C ALA A 201 -30.88 10.56 -13.26
N THR A 202 -30.67 11.46 -12.28
CA THR A 202 -31.77 12.15 -11.59
C THR A 202 -32.62 12.99 -12.56
N LYS A 203 -31.99 13.69 -13.50
CA LYS A 203 -32.71 14.47 -14.52
C LYS A 203 -33.53 13.59 -15.46
N ALA A 204 -33.01 12.43 -15.84
CA ALA A 204 -33.72 11.47 -16.70
C ALA A 204 -34.98 10.89 -16.01
N PHE A 205 -34.96 10.73 -14.68
CA PHE A 205 -36.13 10.30 -13.91
C PHE A 205 -37.12 11.42 -13.61
N ALA A 206 -36.69 12.69 -13.65
CA ALA A 206 -37.55 13.84 -13.38
C ALA A 206 -38.21 14.43 -14.65
N ALA A 207 -37.84 13.96 -15.82
CA ALA A 207 -38.51 14.33 -17.07
C ALA A 207 -39.84 13.55 -17.22
N PRO A 208 -41.01 14.22 -17.41
CA PRO A 208 -42.30 13.58 -17.53
C PRO A 208 -42.42 12.75 -18.82
#